data_09e55808908f530039bf16d5bb9545a0
#
_entry.id   09e55808908f530039bf16d5bb9545a0
#
_cell.length_a   1.000
_cell.length_b   1.000
_cell.length_c   1.000
_cell.angle_alpha   90.00
_cell.angle_beta   90.00
_cell.angle_gamma   90.00
#
_symmetry.space_group_name_H-M   'P 1'
#
loop_
_entity.id
_entity.type
_entity.pdbx_description
1 polymer ?
#
loop_
_entity_poly.entity_id
_entity_poly.type
_entity_poly.pdbx_seq_one_letter_code
_entity_poly.pdbx_strand_id
1 'polypeptide(L)'
;MQIAGTVALVTGAGRGIGRALCREFRQRGAAGIVVADLDGTMAEATATELGGIGLQCDVTDAAAVRGVVNAAVARYGRVDILVSNAGLGVKALDLDDALSASDADWQRMWSVHVMAHVHACRAVLPGMLERGSGYLVNVASAAGLLSQVGDTAYSVTKHGAVGLAESLAIAYGDRGVGVSVACPQYVATTMTGLDESTAAGSLPGVLTVEQAASAIADGIEQDRFLILTHPEVLGFFQNKASDYGRWLGGMRRVRDRLRAGGFLKVKA
;
A
#
# COMPACT_ATOMS: atom_id res chain seq x y z
N MET A 1 -10.60 -9.54 -10.34
CA MET A 1 -9.65 -10.38 -11.12
C MET A 1 -9.31 -11.63 -10.32
N GLN A 2 -9.33 -12.84 -10.89
CA GLN A 2 -8.86 -14.04 -10.19
C GLN A 2 -7.32 -14.03 -10.11
N ILE A 3 -6.75 -14.39 -8.94
CA ILE A 3 -5.31 -14.40 -8.71
C ILE A 3 -4.66 -15.65 -9.32
N ALA A 4 -5.38 -16.77 -9.33
CA ALA A 4 -4.89 -18.02 -9.90
C ALA A 4 -4.46 -17.86 -11.36
N GLY A 5 -3.27 -18.37 -11.70
CA GLY A 5 -2.70 -18.31 -13.04
C GLY A 5 -2.09 -16.96 -13.43
N THR A 6 -2.11 -15.94 -12.56
CA THR A 6 -1.57 -14.60 -12.86
C THR A 6 -0.08 -14.48 -12.52
N VAL A 7 0.56 -13.48 -13.12
CA VAL A 7 1.89 -12.99 -12.74
C VAL A 7 1.74 -11.71 -11.93
N ALA A 8 2.14 -11.75 -10.67
CA ALA A 8 2.04 -10.63 -9.76
C ALA A 8 3.41 -10.00 -9.48
N LEU A 9 3.50 -8.68 -9.60
CA LEU A 9 4.65 -7.87 -9.22
C LEU A 9 4.29 -7.03 -8.01
N VAL A 10 5.07 -7.14 -6.93
CA VAL A 10 4.85 -6.39 -5.68
C VAL A 10 6.11 -5.61 -5.33
N THR A 11 5.97 -4.30 -5.10
CA THR A 11 7.06 -3.43 -4.64
C THR A 11 7.10 -3.32 -3.12
N GLY A 12 8.29 -3.14 -2.54
CA GLY A 12 8.48 -3.16 -1.08
C GLY A 12 8.10 -4.52 -0.48
N ALA A 13 8.46 -5.60 -1.17
CA ALA A 13 7.98 -6.93 -0.88
C ALA A 13 9.03 -7.86 -0.21
N GLY A 14 10.16 -7.31 0.22
CA GLY A 14 11.13 -8.04 1.04
C GLY A 14 10.64 -8.32 2.45
N ARG A 15 9.64 -7.57 2.95
CA ARG A 15 9.09 -7.71 4.32
C ARG A 15 7.65 -7.18 4.41
N GLY A 16 7.06 -7.29 5.62
CA GLY A 16 5.78 -6.70 5.96
C GLY A 16 4.63 -7.10 5.05
N ILE A 17 3.71 -6.18 4.79
CA ILE A 17 2.52 -6.42 3.97
C ILE A 17 2.89 -6.91 2.56
N GLY A 18 3.95 -6.35 1.95
CA GLY A 18 4.36 -6.73 0.60
C GLY A 18 4.79 -8.19 0.52
N ARG A 19 5.60 -8.68 1.49
CA ARG A 19 5.98 -10.09 1.59
C ARG A 19 4.76 -10.98 1.84
N ALA A 20 3.88 -10.58 2.73
CA ALA A 20 2.67 -11.33 3.03
C ALA A 20 1.75 -11.42 1.80
N LEU A 21 1.62 -10.35 0.99
CA LEU A 21 0.90 -10.37 -0.28
C LEU A 21 1.50 -11.34 -1.29
N CYS A 22 2.83 -11.40 -1.41
CA CYS A 22 3.49 -12.37 -2.28
C CYS A 22 3.17 -13.82 -1.85
N ARG A 23 3.18 -14.11 -0.55
CA ARG A 23 2.79 -15.41 0.00
C ARG A 23 1.33 -15.75 -0.29
N GLU A 24 0.44 -14.80 -0.03
CA GLU A 24 -1.01 -14.93 -0.27
C GLU A 24 -1.30 -15.20 -1.75
N PHE A 25 -0.67 -14.45 -2.66
CA PHE A 25 -0.83 -14.68 -4.09
C PHE A 25 -0.32 -16.04 -4.53
N ARG A 26 0.82 -16.51 -3.99
CA ARG A 26 1.31 -17.86 -4.25
C ARG A 26 0.34 -18.93 -3.74
N GLN A 27 -0.22 -18.77 -2.55
CA GLN A 27 -1.21 -19.67 -1.98
C GLN A 27 -2.51 -19.72 -2.81
N ARG A 28 -2.91 -18.59 -3.40
CA ARG A 28 -4.06 -18.49 -4.34
C ARG A 28 -3.73 -18.95 -5.76
N GLY A 29 -2.57 -19.51 -6.00
CA GLY A 29 -2.23 -20.13 -7.29
C GLY A 29 -1.68 -19.16 -8.35
N ALA A 30 -1.12 -18.03 -7.97
CA ALA A 30 -0.39 -17.17 -8.91
C ALA A 30 0.73 -17.96 -9.61
N ALA A 31 0.80 -17.85 -10.94
CA ALA A 31 1.76 -18.57 -11.77
C ALA A 31 3.18 -17.99 -11.64
N GLY A 32 3.30 -16.67 -11.43
CA GLY A 32 4.57 -15.99 -11.25
C GLY A 32 4.52 -14.95 -10.13
N ILE A 33 5.57 -14.87 -9.33
CA ILE A 33 5.76 -13.86 -8.28
C ILE A 33 7.05 -13.09 -8.57
N VAL A 34 6.93 -11.76 -8.65
CA VAL A 34 8.05 -10.84 -8.79
C VAL A 34 8.12 -9.97 -7.53
N VAL A 35 9.20 -10.12 -6.80
CA VAL A 35 9.47 -9.41 -5.54
C VAL A 35 10.45 -8.28 -5.82
N ALA A 36 10.03 -7.04 -5.68
CA ALA A 36 10.90 -5.88 -5.81
C ALA A 36 11.06 -5.18 -4.46
N ASP A 37 12.28 -4.93 -4.03
CA ASP A 37 12.57 -4.21 -2.79
C ASP A 37 13.86 -3.39 -2.94
N LEU A 38 13.99 -2.32 -2.15
CA LEU A 38 15.24 -1.56 -2.05
C LEU A 38 16.37 -2.43 -1.52
N ASP A 39 16.05 -3.35 -0.60
CA ASP A 39 16.95 -4.38 -0.10
C ASP A 39 16.88 -5.62 -1.01
N GLY A 40 17.86 -5.75 -1.90
CA GLY A 40 17.95 -6.88 -2.83
C GLY A 40 18.07 -8.23 -2.15
N THR A 41 18.73 -8.31 -0.98
CA THR A 41 18.86 -9.55 -0.21
C THR A 41 17.51 -10.03 0.32
N MET A 42 16.70 -9.11 0.85
CA MET A 42 15.36 -9.45 1.32
C MET A 42 14.42 -9.80 0.18
N ALA A 43 14.56 -9.10 -0.98
CA ALA A 43 13.79 -9.44 -2.17
C ALA A 43 14.09 -10.87 -2.65
N GLU A 44 15.35 -11.22 -2.76
CA GLU A 44 15.79 -12.55 -3.18
C GLU A 44 15.36 -13.65 -2.20
N ALA A 45 15.50 -13.42 -0.90
CA ALA A 45 15.05 -14.36 0.13
C ALA A 45 13.56 -14.67 0.02
N THR A 46 12.72 -13.61 -0.11
CA THR A 46 11.28 -13.78 -0.29
C THR A 46 10.93 -14.49 -1.60
N ALA A 47 11.62 -14.14 -2.68
CA ALA A 47 11.39 -14.75 -3.99
C ALA A 47 11.79 -16.24 -4.00
N THR A 48 12.91 -16.60 -3.39
CA THR A 48 13.38 -18.00 -3.27
C THR A 48 12.36 -18.86 -2.50
N GLU A 49 11.84 -18.34 -1.39
CA GLU A 49 10.77 -18.99 -0.62
C GLU A 49 9.56 -19.35 -1.48
N LEU A 50 9.23 -18.49 -2.43
CA LEU A 50 8.00 -18.59 -3.24
C LEU A 50 8.21 -19.15 -4.65
N GLY A 51 9.45 -19.51 -5.02
CA GLY A 51 9.78 -19.94 -6.39
C GLY A 51 9.54 -18.82 -7.41
N GLY A 52 9.77 -17.57 -7.02
CA GLY A 52 9.64 -16.36 -7.83
C GLY A 52 10.97 -15.79 -8.30
N ILE A 53 11.00 -14.51 -8.66
CA ILE A 53 12.23 -13.74 -8.89
C ILE A 53 12.29 -12.54 -7.95
N GLY A 54 13.45 -12.33 -7.32
CA GLY A 54 13.75 -11.20 -6.44
C GLY A 54 14.65 -10.18 -7.14
N LEU A 55 14.30 -8.92 -7.05
CA LEU A 55 15.03 -7.85 -7.73
C LEU A 55 15.20 -6.66 -6.81
N GLN A 56 16.44 -6.15 -6.73
CA GLN A 56 16.69 -4.88 -6.07
C GLN A 56 16.08 -3.74 -6.90
N CYS A 57 15.32 -2.86 -6.24
CA CYS A 57 14.66 -1.75 -6.92
C CYS A 57 14.47 -0.56 -5.98
N ASP A 58 15.08 0.56 -6.32
CA ASP A 58 14.64 1.85 -5.80
C ASP A 58 13.42 2.30 -6.63
N VAL A 59 12.25 2.28 -6.02
CA VAL A 59 10.99 2.66 -6.69
C VAL A 59 10.92 4.14 -7.07
N THR A 60 11.80 4.98 -6.54
CA THR A 60 11.91 6.40 -6.92
C THR A 60 12.64 6.59 -8.24
N ASP A 61 13.40 5.58 -8.69
CA ASP A 61 14.04 5.56 -10.01
C ASP A 61 13.14 4.87 -11.05
N ALA A 62 12.62 5.65 -11.98
CA ALA A 62 11.79 5.15 -13.07
C ALA A 62 12.51 4.14 -13.97
N ALA A 63 13.84 4.21 -14.11
CA ALA A 63 14.61 3.27 -14.92
C ALA A 63 14.74 1.93 -14.18
N ALA A 64 15.00 1.92 -12.88
CA ALA A 64 15.03 0.73 -12.06
C ALA A 64 13.67 0.00 -12.10
N VAL A 65 12.56 0.74 -11.95
CA VAL A 65 11.20 0.18 -12.02
C VAL A 65 10.94 -0.45 -13.40
N ARG A 66 11.32 0.21 -14.50
CA ARG A 66 11.21 -0.39 -15.86
C ARG A 66 12.06 -1.66 -15.98
N GLY A 67 13.25 -1.67 -15.41
CA GLY A 67 14.13 -2.85 -15.37
C GLY A 67 13.45 -4.06 -14.72
N VAL A 68 12.76 -3.85 -13.58
CA VAL A 68 11.99 -4.89 -12.88
C VAL A 68 10.85 -5.42 -13.76
N VAL A 69 10.08 -4.54 -14.39
CA VAL A 69 8.97 -4.95 -15.28
C VAL A 69 9.51 -5.72 -16.49
N ASN A 70 10.62 -5.27 -17.10
CA ASN A 70 11.25 -5.97 -18.21
C ASN A 70 11.74 -7.38 -17.81
N ALA A 71 12.33 -7.52 -16.62
CA ALA A 71 12.75 -8.81 -16.11
C ALA A 71 11.55 -9.75 -15.84
N ALA A 72 10.45 -9.21 -15.31
CA ALA A 72 9.20 -9.94 -15.13
C ALA A 72 8.65 -10.46 -16.48
N VAL A 73 8.61 -9.58 -17.49
CA VAL A 73 8.15 -9.94 -18.85
C VAL A 73 9.09 -10.96 -19.50
N ALA A 74 10.40 -10.80 -19.37
CA ALA A 74 11.37 -11.77 -19.90
C ALA A 74 11.22 -13.17 -19.27
N ARG A 75 10.87 -13.23 -17.97
CA ARG A 75 10.75 -14.50 -17.24
C ARG A 75 9.39 -15.17 -17.38
N TYR A 76 8.30 -14.38 -17.41
CA TYR A 76 6.93 -14.88 -17.33
C TYR A 76 6.05 -14.46 -18.52
N GLY A 77 6.57 -13.66 -19.44
CA GLY A 77 5.84 -13.16 -20.61
C GLY A 77 4.96 -11.94 -20.34
N ARG A 78 4.61 -11.65 -19.07
CA ARG A 78 3.64 -10.60 -18.74
C ARG A 78 3.69 -10.21 -17.26
N VAL A 79 3.03 -9.11 -16.92
CA VAL A 79 2.61 -8.76 -15.55
C VAL A 79 1.10 -8.55 -15.59
N ASP A 80 0.37 -9.30 -14.77
CA ASP A 80 -1.10 -9.22 -14.68
C ASP A 80 -1.55 -8.37 -13.53
N ILE A 81 -0.91 -8.51 -12.38
CA ILE A 81 -1.21 -7.75 -11.16
C ILE A 81 0.04 -6.96 -10.78
N LEU A 82 -0.09 -5.64 -10.71
CA LEU A 82 0.91 -4.76 -10.09
C LEU A 82 0.40 -4.31 -8.73
N VAL A 83 1.19 -4.53 -7.68
CA VAL A 83 0.95 -3.96 -6.35
C VAL A 83 2.04 -2.95 -6.03
N SER A 84 1.71 -1.67 -6.10
CA SER A 84 2.54 -0.57 -5.64
C SER A 84 2.38 -0.44 -4.12
N ASN A 85 3.24 -1.18 -3.38
CA ASN A 85 3.16 -1.29 -1.92
C ASN A 85 4.32 -0.60 -1.21
N ALA A 86 5.46 -0.37 -1.87
CA ALA A 86 6.60 0.31 -1.25
C ALA A 86 6.17 1.60 -0.55
N GLY A 87 6.62 1.79 0.67
CA GLY A 87 6.25 2.94 1.48
C GLY A 87 7.22 3.15 2.63
N LEU A 88 7.17 4.31 3.22
CA LEU A 88 7.93 4.69 4.41
C LEU A 88 7.05 5.49 5.38
N GLY A 89 7.40 5.47 6.65
CA GLY A 89 6.77 6.28 7.70
C GLY A 89 7.74 7.33 8.23
N VAL A 90 7.24 8.20 9.09
CA VAL A 90 8.10 9.13 9.84
C VAL A 90 8.71 8.45 11.06
N LYS A 91 9.83 8.98 11.52
CA LYS A 91 10.50 8.50 12.72
C LYS A 91 9.81 8.93 14.02
N ALA A 92 9.14 10.09 14.01
CA ALA A 92 8.42 10.63 15.15
C ALA A 92 7.25 11.50 14.69
N LEU A 93 6.15 11.46 15.46
CA LEU A 93 4.99 12.32 15.25
C LEU A 93 5.23 13.67 15.92
N ASP A 94 4.91 14.76 15.21
CA ASP A 94 4.88 16.08 15.80
C ASP A 94 3.42 16.52 15.99
N LEU A 95 3.00 16.62 17.23
CA LEU A 95 1.62 16.97 17.60
C LEU A 95 1.42 18.49 17.77
N ASP A 96 2.50 19.25 17.73
CA ASP A 96 2.51 20.69 17.98
C ASP A 96 2.66 21.50 16.71
N ASP A 97 3.52 21.01 15.79
CA ASP A 97 3.75 21.65 14.50
C ASP A 97 3.41 20.71 13.33
N ALA A 98 2.36 21.03 12.62
CA ALA A 98 1.93 20.28 11.43
C ALA A 98 2.90 20.44 10.23
N LEU A 99 3.84 21.38 10.27
CA LEU A 99 4.78 21.68 9.20
C LEU A 99 6.24 21.37 9.59
N SER A 100 6.47 20.65 10.67
CA SER A 100 7.79 20.33 11.19
C SER A 100 8.64 19.43 10.28
N ALA A 101 8.03 18.68 9.36
CA ALA A 101 8.76 17.86 8.40
C ALA A 101 9.59 18.73 7.45
N SER A 102 10.86 18.36 7.24
CA SER A 102 11.75 19.07 6.31
C SER A 102 11.28 18.93 4.85
N ASP A 103 11.68 19.88 3.99
CA ASP A 103 11.41 19.78 2.54
C ASP A 103 11.96 18.48 1.94
N ALA A 104 13.10 18.00 2.44
CA ALA A 104 13.68 16.72 2.02
C ALA A 104 12.78 15.53 2.39
N ASP A 105 12.16 15.53 3.57
CA ASP A 105 11.21 14.49 3.98
C ASP A 105 9.93 14.56 3.14
N TRP A 106 9.41 15.75 2.86
CA TRP A 106 8.29 15.96 1.95
C TRP A 106 8.57 15.39 0.57
N GLN A 107 9.71 15.72 -0.03
CA GLN A 107 10.11 15.22 -1.35
C GLN A 107 10.30 13.71 -1.35
N ARG A 108 10.93 13.16 -0.32
CA ARG A 108 11.14 11.72 -0.17
C ARG A 108 9.81 10.98 -0.08
N MET A 109 8.88 11.45 0.77
CA MET A 109 7.56 10.83 0.90
C MET A 109 6.76 10.93 -0.40
N TRP A 110 6.79 12.08 -1.07
CA TRP A 110 6.14 12.24 -2.37
C TRP A 110 6.69 11.29 -3.42
N SER A 111 8.02 11.18 -3.49
CA SER A 111 8.70 10.29 -4.44
C SER A 111 8.32 8.82 -4.23
N VAL A 112 8.25 8.37 -2.97
CA VAL A 112 7.94 6.97 -2.65
C VAL A 112 6.43 6.68 -2.68
N HIS A 113 5.57 7.57 -2.15
CA HIS A 113 4.15 7.26 -2.00
C HIS A 113 3.30 7.63 -3.22
N VAL A 114 3.80 8.52 -4.10
CA VAL A 114 3.05 8.97 -5.27
C VAL A 114 3.82 8.67 -6.54
N MET A 115 5.04 9.22 -6.71
CA MET A 115 5.77 9.07 -7.98
C MET A 115 6.17 7.64 -8.27
N ALA A 116 6.51 6.84 -7.26
CA ALA A 116 6.79 5.41 -7.43
C ALA A 116 5.60 4.65 -8.02
N HIS A 117 4.38 4.95 -7.57
CA HIS A 117 3.16 4.38 -8.15
C HIS A 117 2.98 4.81 -9.61
N VAL A 118 3.24 6.09 -9.93
CA VAL A 118 3.22 6.59 -11.31
C VAL A 118 4.24 5.87 -12.17
N HIS A 119 5.48 5.69 -11.69
CA HIS A 119 6.54 4.97 -12.43
C HIS A 119 6.14 3.52 -12.72
N ALA A 120 5.62 2.82 -11.71
CA ALA A 120 5.22 1.43 -11.83
C ALA A 120 4.03 1.27 -12.80
N CYS A 121 3.00 2.11 -12.66
CA CYS A 121 1.86 2.09 -13.60
C CYS A 121 2.30 2.38 -15.04
N ARG A 122 3.14 3.39 -15.26
CA ARG A 122 3.66 3.69 -16.61
C ARG A 122 4.43 2.53 -17.24
N ALA A 123 5.11 1.72 -16.41
CA ALA A 123 5.88 0.60 -16.89
C ALA A 123 5.01 -0.60 -17.31
N VAL A 124 3.89 -0.87 -16.61
CA VAL A 124 3.05 -2.06 -16.87
C VAL A 124 1.86 -1.78 -17.79
N LEU A 125 1.30 -0.55 -17.76
CA LEU A 125 0.07 -0.19 -18.47
C LEU A 125 0.13 -0.48 -19.99
N PRO A 126 1.22 -0.20 -20.72
CA PRO A 126 1.25 -0.49 -22.16
C PRO A 126 0.91 -1.96 -22.47
N GLY A 127 1.55 -2.91 -21.79
CA GLY A 127 1.28 -4.32 -21.98
C GLY A 127 -0.10 -4.76 -21.49
N MET A 128 -0.61 -4.17 -20.40
CA MET A 128 -1.96 -4.45 -19.90
C MET A 128 -3.02 -3.98 -20.90
N LEU A 129 -2.88 -2.78 -21.43
CA LEU A 129 -3.81 -2.17 -22.38
C LEU A 129 -3.80 -2.90 -23.74
N GLU A 130 -2.62 -3.32 -24.21
CA GLU A 130 -2.49 -4.12 -25.45
C GLU A 130 -3.26 -5.44 -25.34
N ARG A 131 -3.22 -6.07 -24.17
CA ARG A 131 -3.95 -7.34 -23.92
C ARG A 131 -5.42 -7.13 -23.55
N GLY A 132 -5.84 -5.90 -23.23
CA GLY A 132 -7.17 -5.62 -22.66
C GLY A 132 -7.38 -6.29 -21.31
N SER A 133 -6.30 -6.56 -20.54
CA SER A 133 -6.37 -7.25 -19.25
C SER A 133 -5.21 -6.87 -18.34
N GLY A 134 -5.51 -6.47 -17.11
CA GLY A 134 -4.54 -6.14 -16.08
C GLY A 134 -5.19 -5.66 -14.78
N TYR A 135 -4.42 -5.57 -13.72
CA TYR A 135 -4.89 -5.08 -12.43
C TYR A 135 -3.84 -4.26 -11.70
N LEU A 136 -4.22 -3.07 -11.27
CA LEU A 136 -3.37 -2.16 -10.53
C LEU A 136 -3.86 -2.05 -9.08
N VAL A 137 -2.98 -2.23 -8.13
CA VAL A 137 -3.26 -2.06 -6.70
C VAL A 137 -2.34 -1.02 -6.12
N ASN A 138 -2.90 0.07 -5.61
CA ASN A 138 -2.16 1.11 -4.90
C ASN A 138 -2.34 0.91 -3.40
N VAL A 139 -1.28 0.57 -2.67
CA VAL A 139 -1.34 0.49 -1.22
C VAL A 139 -1.14 1.88 -0.62
N ALA A 140 -2.26 2.52 -0.33
CA ALA A 140 -2.28 3.83 0.33
C ALA A 140 -2.20 3.67 1.86
N SER A 141 -3.23 4.09 2.58
CA SER A 141 -3.41 3.99 4.03
C SER A 141 -4.81 4.52 4.39
N ALA A 142 -5.35 4.15 5.55
CA ALA A 142 -6.47 4.87 6.15
C ALA A 142 -6.18 6.37 6.32
N ALA A 143 -4.90 6.74 6.48
CA ALA A 143 -4.44 8.14 6.49
C ALA A 143 -4.69 8.87 5.16
N GLY A 144 -4.83 8.16 4.06
CA GLY A 144 -5.20 8.71 2.75
C GLY A 144 -6.69 9.04 2.61
N LEU A 145 -7.52 8.53 3.50
CA LEU A 145 -8.96 8.84 3.58
C LEU A 145 -9.28 9.76 4.76
N LEU A 146 -8.59 9.56 5.88
CA LEU A 146 -8.88 10.24 7.14
C LEU A 146 -7.87 11.36 7.44
N SER A 147 -6.74 11.07 7.87
CA SER A 147 -5.50 11.80 8.15
C SER A 147 -4.78 11.16 9.34
N GLN A 148 -3.47 11.17 9.32
CA GLN A 148 -2.66 10.78 10.47
C GLN A 148 -2.34 12.02 11.30
N VAL A 149 -2.74 12.03 12.56
CA VAL A 149 -2.41 13.12 13.49
C VAL A 149 -0.90 13.11 13.75
N GLY A 150 -0.25 14.26 13.61
CA GLY A 150 1.18 14.43 13.83
C GLY A 150 2.07 14.02 12.66
N ASP A 151 1.49 13.65 11.50
CA ASP A 151 2.24 13.34 10.28
C ASP A 151 1.52 13.88 9.05
N THR A 152 1.76 15.15 8.78
CA THR A 152 1.09 15.85 7.67
C THR A 152 1.62 15.37 6.32
N ALA A 153 2.93 15.20 6.17
CA ALA A 153 3.54 14.78 4.90
C ALA A 153 3.07 13.37 4.50
N TYR A 154 2.98 12.46 5.46
CA TYR A 154 2.41 11.13 5.23
C TYR A 154 0.94 11.22 4.80
N SER A 155 0.13 11.97 5.54
CA SER A 155 -1.30 12.13 5.23
C SER A 155 -1.53 12.69 3.83
N VAL A 156 -0.83 13.77 3.46
CA VAL A 156 -0.96 14.41 2.14
C VAL A 156 -0.54 13.45 1.03
N THR A 157 0.60 12.76 1.19
CA THR A 157 1.08 11.85 0.14
C THR A 157 0.20 10.60 0.01
N LYS A 158 -0.38 10.10 1.10
CA LYS A 158 -1.35 8.99 1.04
C LYS A 158 -2.71 9.41 0.46
N HIS A 159 -3.17 10.64 0.66
CA HIS A 159 -4.30 11.19 -0.11
C HIS A 159 -3.96 11.30 -1.61
N GLY A 160 -2.73 11.70 -1.95
CA GLY A 160 -2.24 11.71 -3.33
C GLY A 160 -2.28 10.33 -3.99
N ALA A 161 -1.91 9.26 -3.24
CA ALA A 161 -2.00 7.89 -3.74
C ALA A 161 -3.45 7.43 -3.98
N VAL A 162 -4.41 7.87 -3.14
CA VAL A 162 -5.85 7.60 -3.36
C VAL A 162 -6.33 8.31 -4.62
N GLY A 163 -6.07 9.62 -4.76
CA GLY A 163 -6.47 10.40 -5.94
C GLY A 163 -5.85 9.88 -7.25
N LEU A 164 -4.62 9.35 -7.19
CA LEU A 164 -4.01 8.67 -8.33
C LEU A 164 -4.78 7.40 -8.70
N ALA A 165 -5.13 6.57 -7.72
CA ALA A 165 -5.89 5.34 -7.96
C ALA A 165 -7.27 5.63 -8.56
N GLU A 166 -7.98 6.65 -8.07
CA GLU A 166 -9.26 7.12 -8.63
C GLU A 166 -9.10 7.53 -10.10
N SER A 167 -8.07 8.32 -10.41
CA SER A 167 -7.80 8.78 -11.76
C SER A 167 -7.46 7.61 -12.70
N LEU A 168 -6.71 6.61 -12.23
CA LEU A 168 -6.41 5.40 -13.00
C LEU A 168 -7.66 4.56 -13.26
N ALA A 169 -8.53 4.40 -12.25
CA ALA A 169 -9.78 3.66 -12.39
C ALA A 169 -10.73 4.31 -13.41
N ILE A 170 -10.85 5.64 -13.38
CA ILE A 170 -11.65 6.42 -14.33
C ILE A 170 -11.08 6.29 -15.76
N ALA A 171 -9.75 6.35 -15.91
CA ALA A 171 -9.12 6.38 -17.22
C ALA A 171 -9.04 5.02 -17.91
N TYR A 172 -8.97 3.92 -17.15
CA TYR A 172 -8.61 2.60 -17.68
C TYR A 172 -9.62 1.48 -17.38
N GLY A 173 -10.62 1.73 -16.52
CA GLY A 173 -11.61 0.71 -16.15
C GLY A 173 -12.33 0.11 -17.36
N ASP A 174 -12.78 0.93 -18.29
CA ASP A 174 -13.45 0.50 -19.53
C ASP A 174 -12.50 -0.12 -20.57
N ARG A 175 -11.19 -0.16 -20.26
CA ARG A 175 -10.14 -0.67 -21.15
C ARG A 175 -9.58 -2.00 -20.67
N GLY A 176 -10.28 -2.69 -19.78
CA GLY A 176 -9.90 -4.00 -19.26
C GLY A 176 -8.83 -3.97 -18.17
N VAL A 177 -8.52 -2.80 -17.59
CA VAL A 177 -7.58 -2.68 -16.48
C VAL A 177 -8.33 -2.34 -15.19
N GLY A 178 -8.46 -3.32 -14.30
CA GLY A 178 -9.01 -3.10 -12.96
C GLY A 178 -8.07 -2.29 -12.07
N VAL A 179 -8.63 -1.55 -11.13
CA VAL A 179 -7.85 -0.74 -10.19
C VAL A 179 -8.44 -0.84 -8.79
N SER A 180 -7.57 -1.09 -7.81
CA SER A 180 -7.91 -1.00 -6.39
C SER A 180 -6.99 -0.03 -5.65
N VAL A 181 -7.52 0.60 -4.63
CA VAL A 181 -6.74 1.27 -3.60
C VAL A 181 -6.94 0.56 -2.27
N ALA A 182 -5.87 0.00 -1.71
CA ALA A 182 -5.89 -0.61 -0.38
C ALA A 182 -5.52 0.44 0.67
N CYS A 183 -6.34 0.55 1.70
CA CYS A 183 -6.18 1.53 2.78
C CYS A 183 -6.04 0.85 4.15
N PRO A 184 -4.89 0.20 4.44
CA PRO A 184 -4.63 -0.36 5.76
C PRO A 184 -4.62 0.73 6.84
N GLN A 185 -5.04 0.36 8.08
CA GLN A 185 -4.92 1.23 9.24
C GLN A 185 -3.72 0.78 10.10
N TYR A 186 -3.92 0.03 11.14
CA TYR A 186 -2.85 -0.45 12.01
C TYR A 186 -2.52 -1.91 11.67
N VAL A 187 -1.35 -2.12 11.08
CA VAL A 187 -0.81 -3.46 10.77
C VAL A 187 0.53 -3.61 11.47
N ALA A 188 0.75 -4.74 12.15
CA ALA A 188 2.00 -5.04 12.83
C ALA A 188 3.14 -5.18 11.81
N THR A 189 3.97 -4.16 11.72
CA THR A 189 5.12 -4.07 10.81
C THR A 189 6.25 -3.28 11.47
N THR A 190 7.45 -3.41 10.95
CA THR A 190 8.58 -2.57 11.37
C THR A 190 8.32 -1.07 11.17
N MET A 191 7.46 -0.69 10.22
CA MET A 191 7.06 0.72 10.00
C MET A 191 6.26 1.28 11.17
N THR A 192 5.42 0.47 11.81
CA THR A 192 4.62 0.87 12.97
C THR A 192 5.36 0.69 14.29
N GLY A 193 6.60 0.17 14.27
CA GLY A 193 7.36 -0.17 15.46
C GLY A 193 6.81 -1.38 16.23
N LEU A 194 5.86 -2.10 15.63
CA LEU A 194 5.27 -3.31 16.20
C LEU A 194 5.96 -4.53 15.60
N ASP A 195 6.35 -5.46 16.45
CA ASP A 195 6.91 -6.73 16.01
C ASP A 195 5.81 -7.60 15.40
N GLU A 196 6.04 -8.11 14.18
CA GLU A 196 5.12 -9.00 13.47
C GLU A 196 4.76 -10.24 14.31
N SER A 197 5.67 -10.71 15.17
CA SER A 197 5.47 -11.92 16.01
C SER A 197 4.73 -11.67 17.31
N THR A 198 4.83 -10.48 17.88
CA THR A 198 4.29 -10.17 19.23
C THR A 198 3.00 -9.37 19.21
N ALA A 199 2.74 -8.61 18.16
CA ALA A 199 1.55 -7.75 18.05
C ALA A 199 0.30 -8.48 17.53
N ALA A 200 0.48 -9.68 16.96
CA ALA A 200 -0.62 -10.47 16.39
C ALA A 200 -1.65 -10.85 17.46
N GLY A 201 -2.78 -10.15 17.51
CA GLY A 201 -3.89 -10.41 18.42
C GLY A 201 -3.74 -9.85 19.85
N SER A 202 -2.62 -9.20 20.18
CA SER A 202 -2.40 -8.64 21.52
C SER A 202 -2.91 -7.22 21.69
N LEU A 203 -3.08 -6.47 20.61
CA LEU A 203 -3.59 -5.09 20.64
C LEU A 203 -4.89 -4.98 19.83
N PRO A 204 -6.00 -4.54 20.44
CA PRO A 204 -7.26 -4.34 19.73
C PRO A 204 -7.09 -3.38 18.54
N GLY A 205 -7.61 -3.78 17.37
CA GLY A 205 -7.53 -2.97 16.16
C GLY A 205 -6.18 -2.99 15.44
N VAL A 206 -5.26 -3.89 15.80
CA VAL A 206 -4.01 -4.15 15.05
C VAL A 206 -4.12 -5.48 14.34
N LEU A 207 -3.98 -5.47 13.02
CA LEU A 207 -3.96 -6.68 12.19
C LEU A 207 -2.54 -7.23 12.05
N THR A 208 -2.45 -8.53 11.79
CA THR A 208 -1.21 -9.14 11.30
C THR A 208 -1.00 -8.78 9.81
N VAL A 209 0.20 -8.96 9.31
CA VAL A 209 0.49 -8.76 7.88
C VAL A 209 -0.27 -9.75 7.01
N GLU A 210 -0.50 -10.98 7.49
CA GLU A 210 -1.28 -12.01 6.79
C GLU A 210 -2.76 -11.62 6.69
N GLN A 211 -3.35 -11.13 7.78
CA GLN A 211 -4.74 -10.65 7.76
C GLN A 211 -4.93 -9.49 6.78
N ALA A 212 -3.98 -8.55 6.77
CA ALA A 212 -4.01 -7.43 5.83
C ALA A 212 -3.83 -7.90 4.39
N ALA A 213 -2.91 -8.84 4.13
CA ALA A 213 -2.68 -9.40 2.80
C ALA A 213 -3.91 -10.19 2.29
N SER A 214 -4.53 -11.01 3.13
CA SER A 214 -5.74 -11.75 2.77
C SER A 214 -6.90 -10.81 2.42
N ALA A 215 -7.13 -9.77 3.24
CA ALA A 215 -8.18 -8.78 2.96
C ALA A 215 -7.94 -8.02 1.62
N ILE A 216 -6.67 -7.73 1.30
CA ILE A 216 -6.32 -7.09 0.02
C ILE A 216 -6.54 -8.06 -1.14
N ALA A 217 -6.12 -9.30 -1.02
CA ALA A 217 -6.32 -10.32 -2.05
C ALA A 217 -7.81 -10.61 -2.30
N ASP A 218 -8.63 -10.69 -1.25
CA ASP A 218 -10.09 -10.80 -1.37
C ASP A 218 -10.70 -9.62 -2.12
N GLY A 219 -10.22 -8.41 -1.84
CA GLY A 219 -10.68 -7.20 -2.52
C GLY A 219 -10.34 -7.21 -4.01
N ILE A 220 -9.16 -7.70 -4.40
CA ILE A 220 -8.75 -7.87 -5.79
C ILE A 220 -9.66 -8.89 -6.50
N GLU A 221 -9.91 -10.05 -5.89
CA GLU A 221 -10.76 -11.09 -6.49
C GLU A 221 -12.22 -10.67 -6.61
N GLN A 222 -12.69 -9.79 -5.72
CA GLN A 222 -14.03 -9.20 -5.76
C GLN A 222 -14.13 -7.93 -6.61
N ASP A 223 -13.05 -7.51 -7.25
CA ASP A 223 -12.96 -6.30 -8.09
C ASP A 223 -13.39 -5.02 -7.34
N ARG A 224 -13.06 -4.93 -6.05
CA ARG A 224 -13.37 -3.76 -5.22
C ARG A 224 -12.38 -2.65 -5.48
N PHE A 225 -12.87 -1.46 -5.82
CA PHE A 225 -12.01 -0.28 -5.92
C PHE A 225 -11.39 0.09 -4.56
N LEU A 226 -12.21 0.30 -3.54
CA LEU A 226 -11.74 0.65 -2.19
C LEU A 226 -11.67 -0.60 -1.31
N ILE A 227 -10.45 -1.01 -0.97
CA ILE A 227 -10.18 -2.15 -0.10
C ILE A 227 -9.79 -1.63 1.29
N LEU A 228 -10.66 -1.88 2.26
CA LEU A 228 -10.43 -1.55 3.66
C LEU A 228 -10.07 -2.82 4.43
N THR A 229 -8.86 -2.89 4.95
CA THR A 229 -8.44 -4.01 5.81
C THR A 229 -9.11 -3.95 7.18
N HIS A 230 -9.54 -2.75 7.60
CA HIS A 230 -10.26 -2.46 8.83
C HIS A 230 -11.64 -1.92 8.48
N PRO A 231 -12.71 -2.71 8.62
CA PRO A 231 -14.05 -2.33 8.18
C PRO A 231 -14.59 -1.05 8.81
N GLU A 232 -14.18 -0.73 10.04
CA GLU A 232 -14.56 0.48 10.76
C GLU A 232 -14.11 1.78 10.08
N VAL A 233 -13.06 1.73 9.27
CA VAL A 233 -12.56 2.89 8.52
C VAL A 233 -13.63 3.48 7.61
N LEU A 234 -14.54 2.64 7.07
CA LEU A 234 -15.64 3.12 6.24
C LEU A 234 -16.54 4.09 7.01
N GLY A 235 -16.93 3.73 8.23
CA GLY A 235 -17.75 4.58 9.08
C GLY A 235 -17.07 5.89 9.44
N PHE A 236 -15.76 5.85 9.71
CA PHE A 236 -14.99 7.07 9.98
C PHE A 236 -14.91 7.98 8.74
N PHE A 237 -14.74 7.39 7.57
CA PHE A 237 -14.70 8.14 6.29
C PHE A 237 -16.06 8.77 5.95
N GLN A 238 -17.15 8.03 6.13
CA GLN A 238 -18.51 8.55 5.97
C GLN A 238 -18.78 9.71 6.96
N ASN A 239 -18.40 9.57 8.22
CA ASN A 239 -18.52 10.62 9.24
C ASN A 239 -17.71 11.88 8.88
N LYS A 240 -16.51 11.71 8.31
CA LYS A 240 -15.70 12.81 7.82
C LYS A 240 -16.42 13.55 6.68
N ALA A 241 -16.97 12.81 5.72
CA ALA A 241 -17.63 13.38 4.55
C ALA A 241 -18.96 14.08 4.92
N SER A 242 -19.69 13.56 5.91
CA SER A 242 -20.99 14.12 6.32
C SER A 242 -20.89 15.42 7.09
N ASP A 243 -19.84 15.59 7.93
CA ASP A 243 -19.63 16.82 8.73
C ASP A 243 -18.13 17.01 9.04
N TYR A 244 -17.47 17.78 8.16
CA TYR A 244 -16.05 18.11 8.30
C TYR A 244 -15.73 18.88 9.59
N GLY A 245 -16.61 19.80 10.01
CA GLY A 245 -16.42 20.61 11.21
C GLY A 245 -16.39 19.74 12.47
N ARG A 246 -17.38 18.87 12.61
CA ARG A 246 -17.48 17.90 13.70
C ARG A 246 -16.30 16.94 13.69
N TRP A 247 -15.93 16.43 12.51
CA TRP A 247 -14.79 15.51 12.35
C TRP A 247 -13.47 16.17 12.77
N LEU A 248 -13.19 17.40 12.29
CA LEU A 248 -11.98 18.15 12.69
C LEU A 248 -11.93 18.39 14.20
N GLY A 249 -13.08 18.71 14.82
CA GLY A 249 -13.19 18.82 16.27
C GLY A 249 -12.86 17.50 16.98
N GLY A 250 -13.26 16.36 16.40
CA GLY A 250 -12.91 15.01 16.85
C GLY A 250 -11.41 14.77 16.80
N MET A 251 -10.77 15.10 15.66
CA MET A 251 -9.33 14.91 15.46
C MET A 251 -8.47 15.77 16.40
N ARG A 252 -8.92 17.00 16.73
CA ARG A 252 -8.25 17.80 17.77
C ARG A 252 -8.27 17.10 19.12
N ARG A 253 -9.40 16.49 19.53
CA ARG A 253 -9.47 15.70 20.77
C ARG A 253 -8.58 14.47 20.74
N VAL A 254 -8.42 13.82 19.57
CA VAL A 254 -7.46 12.72 19.40
C VAL A 254 -6.03 13.22 19.62
N ARG A 255 -5.65 14.33 18.98
CA ARG A 255 -4.33 14.96 19.19
C ARG A 255 -4.07 15.26 20.67
N ASP A 256 -5.03 15.87 21.35
CA ASP A 256 -4.87 16.27 22.76
C ASP A 256 -4.72 15.04 23.69
N ARG A 257 -5.38 13.92 23.37
CA ARG A 257 -5.18 12.64 24.08
C ARG A 257 -3.78 12.07 23.85
N LEU A 258 -3.29 12.12 22.61
CA LEU A 258 -1.93 11.67 22.28
C LEU A 258 -0.88 12.49 23.03
N ARG A 259 -1.05 13.82 23.11
CA ARG A 259 -0.19 14.70 23.91
C ARG A 259 -0.17 14.35 25.39
N ALA A 260 -1.29 13.92 25.94
CA ALA A 260 -1.42 13.49 27.33
C ALA A 260 -0.86 12.07 27.59
N GLY A 261 -0.13 11.48 26.64
CA GLY A 261 0.43 10.11 26.76
C GLY A 261 -0.62 9.00 26.63
N GLY A 262 -1.81 9.32 26.10
CA GLY A 262 -2.86 8.35 25.81
C GLY A 262 -2.58 7.61 24.51
N PHE A 263 -2.51 6.28 24.56
CA PHE A 263 -2.60 5.47 23.34
C PHE A 263 -4.00 5.65 22.72
N LEU A 264 -4.06 5.62 21.37
CA LEU A 264 -5.32 5.49 20.66
C LEU A 264 -5.96 4.17 21.08
N LYS A 265 -6.85 4.20 22.08
CA LYS A 265 -7.78 3.10 22.30
C LYS A 265 -8.75 3.12 21.14
N VAL A 266 -8.52 2.26 20.15
CA VAL A 266 -9.54 1.95 19.15
C VAL A 266 -10.66 1.27 19.94
N LYS A 267 -11.74 2.01 20.23
CA LYS A 267 -12.95 1.39 20.72
C LYS A 267 -13.56 0.66 19.54
N ALA A 268 -13.71 -0.65 19.71
CA ALA A 268 -14.53 -1.50 18.86
C ALA A 268 -15.95 -0.95 18.71
#